data_7998d338e68fbbc35055d01a6ee96178
#
_entry.id   7998d338e68fbbc35055d01a6ee96178
#
_cell.length_a   1.000
_cell.length_b   1.000
_cell.length_c   1.000
_cell.angle_alpha   90.00
_cell.angle_beta   90.00
_cell.angle_gamma   90.00
#
_symmetry.space_group_name_H-M   'P 1'
#
loop_
_entity.id
_entity.type
_entity.pdbx_description
1 polymer ?
#
loop_
_entity_poly.entity_id
_entity_poly.type
_entity_poly.pdbx_seq_one_letter_code
_entity_poly.pdbx_strand_id
1 'polypeptide(L)'
;MKRFFLSFIYISIIASVLTACSKKNEDPTPVASDTDNSTTLSIVSIEPMKGKIGEQIKITVNKEINGINVSFNGTPATKLTTSSDKVVTVTIPENATTGKVVVKQETETATSTTDFEITRHANQLANLPGKARSTPTTFAIGNKIYVGMGKASDSYLKDFWVYNADNDAWTQVANFPGESRIHAVSFVIGTKAYIGTGEGSQEKKYKDFWVYDANTDQWDQVADFKGKARNKAVSFVLNGQGYVGTGSIGSATFTGAEITGPATKDFWKYDPASDQWTQITDFKGAERHDATSFVVDNKAYVGTGRQADFYKDFWAYDANTDQWTQITDLPGKTRIGAVGFSLSGKGYVGLGIDDLSAAGTTYAADMWAYDPTTKQWASASNPESGARAYATAFGLHNTGYIGLGYKLGKGTSLELWKYTP
;
A
#
# COMPACT_ATOMS: atom_id res chain seq x y z
N MET A 1 -43.93 -44.60 13.49
CA MET A 1 -45.11 -44.13 14.24
C MET A 1 -45.17 -42.62 14.11
N LYS A 2 -46.02 -42.11 13.20
CA LYS A 2 -47.24 -41.34 13.45
C LYS A 2 -46.96 -40.14 14.39
N ARG A 3 -47.23 -38.88 14.06
CA ARG A 3 -48.43 -38.30 13.45
C ARG A 3 -48.14 -36.87 12.91
N PHE A 4 -48.75 -36.57 11.80
CA PHE A 4 -49.18 -35.29 11.20
C PHE A 4 -49.98 -34.41 12.16
N PHE A 5 -49.91 -33.05 11.97
CA PHE A 5 -51.11 -32.21 12.11
C PHE A 5 -51.00 -31.00 11.15
N LEU A 6 -51.94 -30.94 10.23
CA LEU A 6 -52.39 -29.79 9.41
C LEU A 6 -53.44 -28.99 10.20
N SER A 7 -53.52 -27.67 9.97
CA SER A 7 -54.77 -26.86 10.04
C SER A 7 -54.49 -25.49 9.44
N PHE A 8 -55.02 -25.16 8.35
CA PHE A 8 -56.34 -24.69 7.87
C PHE A 8 -56.56 -23.18 8.05
N ILE A 9 -56.68 -22.57 6.92
CA ILE A 9 -57.18 -21.31 6.35
C ILE A 9 -58.44 -20.75 7.07
N TYR A 10 -58.52 -19.40 7.18
CA TYR A 10 -59.83 -18.71 7.17
C TYR A 10 -59.74 -17.44 6.28
N ILE A 11 -60.51 -17.49 5.20
CA ILE A 11 -60.87 -16.37 4.31
C ILE A 11 -62.15 -15.77 4.88
N SER A 12 -62.22 -14.45 5.01
CA SER A 12 -63.50 -13.74 5.21
C SER A 12 -63.64 -12.66 4.14
N ILE A 13 -64.55 -12.91 3.25
CA ILE A 13 -65.11 -11.98 2.27
C ILE A 13 -66.25 -11.22 2.96
N ILE A 14 -66.23 -9.89 2.93
CA ILE A 14 -67.41 -9.07 3.17
C ILE A 14 -67.59 -8.15 1.96
N ALA A 15 -68.68 -8.39 1.26
CA ALA A 15 -69.29 -7.54 0.24
C ALA A 15 -70.30 -6.61 0.88
N SER A 16 -70.33 -5.35 0.55
CA SER A 16 -71.54 -4.49 0.68
C SER A 16 -71.42 -3.29 -0.25
N VAL A 17 -72.18 -3.37 -1.27
CA VAL A 17 -73.31 -2.55 -1.70
C VAL A 17 -73.02 -1.09 -2.07
N LEU A 18 -73.24 -0.86 -3.36
CA LEU A 18 -73.34 0.37 -4.09
C LEU A 18 -74.49 1.30 -3.61
N THR A 19 -74.17 2.58 -3.45
CA THR A 19 -75.19 3.62 -3.66
C THR A 19 -74.55 4.73 -4.55
N ALA A 20 -75.15 4.91 -5.71
CA ALA A 20 -74.83 5.92 -6.68
C ALA A 20 -75.41 7.27 -6.24
N CYS A 21 -74.60 8.30 -6.28
CA CYS A 21 -75.09 9.69 -6.37
C CYS A 21 -74.27 10.45 -7.36
N SER A 22 -74.86 10.85 -8.45
CA SER A 22 -74.30 11.65 -9.53
C SER A 22 -74.08 13.09 -9.05
N LYS A 23 -72.85 13.63 -9.29
CA LYS A 23 -72.65 15.09 -9.43
C LYS A 23 -71.51 15.34 -10.41
N LYS A 24 -71.87 16.07 -11.44
CA LYS A 24 -71.17 16.97 -12.37
C LYS A 24 -69.66 16.87 -12.50
N ASN A 25 -69.25 16.70 -13.76
CA ASN A 25 -67.95 16.97 -14.34
C ASN A 25 -67.41 18.33 -13.95
N GLU A 26 -66.30 18.35 -13.25
CA GLU A 26 -65.31 19.40 -13.33
C GLU A 26 -63.98 18.71 -13.82
N ASP A 27 -63.49 19.21 -14.93
CA ASP A 27 -62.23 18.80 -15.56
C ASP A 27 -61.11 19.03 -14.54
N PRO A 28 -60.26 17.99 -14.23
CA PRO A 28 -59.05 18.28 -13.44
C PRO A 28 -58.09 19.04 -14.33
N THR A 29 -57.84 20.28 -13.97
CA THR A 29 -56.67 21.05 -14.43
C THR A 29 -55.44 20.17 -14.31
N PRO A 30 -54.58 20.08 -15.36
CA PRO A 30 -53.36 19.28 -15.28
C PRO A 30 -52.47 19.96 -14.19
N VAL A 31 -52.13 19.15 -13.18
CA VAL A 31 -51.08 19.47 -12.24
C VAL A 31 -49.85 19.64 -13.10
N ALA A 32 -49.36 20.91 -13.21
CA ALA A 32 -48.10 21.19 -13.84
C ALA A 32 -47.05 20.35 -13.13
N SER A 33 -46.41 19.46 -13.89
CA SER A 33 -45.16 18.86 -13.46
C SER A 33 -44.21 20.04 -13.23
N ASP A 34 -43.79 20.27 -11.99
CA ASP A 34 -42.65 21.10 -11.69
C ASP A 34 -41.44 20.51 -12.44
N THR A 35 -41.29 20.93 -13.69
CA THR A 35 -39.98 20.89 -14.36
C THR A 35 -39.18 21.96 -13.67
N ASP A 36 -38.29 21.54 -12.76
CA ASP A 36 -37.24 22.38 -12.21
C ASP A 36 -36.43 22.96 -13.41
N ASN A 37 -36.80 24.17 -13.78
CA ASN A 37 -36.20 24.90 -14.92
C ASN A 37 -34.96 25.67 -14.43
N SER A 38 -34.23 25.12 -13.47
CA SER A 38 -32.94 25.64 -13.03
C SER A 38 -31.98 25.62 -14.21
N THR A 39 -31.55 26.80 -14.63
CA THR A 39 -30.58 27.01 -15.71
C THR A 39 -29.16 26.60 -15.31
N THR A 40 -28.90 26.39 -14.02
CA THR A 40 -27.59 26.01 -13.47
C THR A 40 -27.47 24.49 -13.29
N LEU A 41 -26.25 23.95 -13.52
CA LEU A 41 -25.96 22.53 -13.30
C LEU A 41 -26.21 22.15 -11.84
N SER A 42 -26.96 21.07 -11.60
CA SER A 42 -27.15 20.49 -10.28
C SER A 42 -27.13 18.97 -10.30
N ILE A 43 -26.70 18.36 -9.19
CA ILE A 43 -26.77 16.91 -8.98
C ILE A 43 -28.16 16.61 -8.44
N VAL A 44 -28.92 15.79 -9.18
CA VAL A 44 -30.28 15.34 -8.80
C VAL A 44 -30.19 14.14 -7.85
N SER A 45 -29.37 13.15 -8.18
CA SER A 45 -29.13 11.98 -7.33
C SER A 45 -27.76 11.38 -7.53
N ILE A 46 -27.29 10.65 -6.51
CA ILE A 46 -26.12 9.78 -6.56
C ILE A 46 -26.55 8.43 -5.97
N GLU A 47 -26.41 7.37 -6.75
CA GLU A 47 -26.90 6.05 -6.36
C GLU A 47 -25.86 4.94 -6.62
N PRO A 48 -25.49 4.21 -5.55
CA PRO A 48 -25.76 4.47 -4.14
C PRO A 48 -24.93 5.65 -3.60
N MET A 49 -25.33 6.22 -2.43
CA MET A 49 -24.59 7.29 -1.73
C MET A 49 -23.36 6.79 -0.94
N LYS A 50 -22.97 5.54 -1.11
CA LYS A 50 -21.77 4.92 -0.56
C LYS A 50 -21.27 3.82 -1.47
N GLY A 51 -19.97 3.55 -1.46
CA GLY A 51 -19.40 2.48 -2.26
C GLY A 51 -17.92 2.29 -1.99
N LYS A 52 -17.39 1.15 -2.45
CA LYS A 52 -15.96 0.82 -2.36
C LYS A 52 -15.21 1.36 -3.57
N ILE A 53 -13.93 1.58 -3.39
CA ILE A 53 -13.01 1.90 -4.49
C ILE A 53 -13.15 0.84 -5.60
N GLY A 54 -13.28 1.30 -6.85
CA GLY A 54 -13.45 0.44 -8.02
C GLY A 54 -14.89 0.06 -8.34
N GLU A 55 -15.86 0.27 -7.44
CA GLU A 55 -17.28 0.08 -7.72
C GLU A 55 -17.84 1.19 -8.59
N GLN A 56 -18.92 0.89 -9.31
CA GLN A 56 -19.63 1.85 -10.15
C GLN A 56 -20.83 2.41 -9.43
N ILE A 57 -21.03 3.72 -9.57
CA ILE A 57 -22.21 4.44 -9.11
C ILE A 57 -22.83 5.22 -10.27
N LYS A 58 -24.09 5.60 -10.11
CA LYS A 58 -24.80 6.46 -11.06
C LYS A 58 -24.98 7.84 -10.46
N ILE A 59 -24.67 8.86 -11.24
CA ILE A 59 -24.93 10.26 -10.91
C ILE A 59 -25.91 10.81 -11.93
N THR A 60 -27.03 11.32 -11.46
CA THR A 60 -28.06 12.00 -12.27
C THR A 60 -27.91 13.50 -12.10
N VAL A 61 -27.87 14.23 -13.19
CA VAL A 61 -27.85 15.68 -13.22
C VAL A 61 -29.11 16.26 -13.88
N ASN A 62 -29.42 17.55 -13.64
CA ASN A 62 -30.63 18.18 -14.18
C ASN A 62 -30.54 18.55 -15.67
N LYS A 63 -29.33 18.58 -16.25
CA LYS A 63 -29.06 18.95 -17.66
C LYS A 63 -28.53 17.78 -18.47
N GLU A 64 -28.58 17.92 -19.80
CA GLU A 64 -27.88 17.03 -20.73
C GLU A 64 -26.39 17.05 -20.49
N ILE A 65 -25.77 15.88 -20.60
CA ILE A 65 -24.34 15.65 -20.34
C ILE A 65 -23.52 15.88 -21.62
N ASN A 66 -22.68 16.90 -21.58
CA ASN A 66 -21.73 17.24 -22.63
C ASN A 66 -20.33 17.45 -22.01
N GLY A 67 -19.44 16.42 -22.06
CA GLY A 67 -18.07 16.57 -21.55
C GLY A 67 -17.98 16.75 -20.04
N ILE A 68 -18.56 15.82 -19.29
CA ILE A 68 -18.62 15.88 -17.82
C ILE A 68 -17.34 15.37 -17.15
N ASN A 69 -16.92 16.03 -16.07
CA ASN A 69 -15.87 15.58 -15.17
C ASN A 69 -16.47 15.38 -13.77
N VAL A 70 -16.04 14.31 -13.10
CA VAL A 70 -16.51 13.99 -11.75
C VAL A 70 -15.30 13.82 -10.82
N SER A 71 -15.40 14.31 -9.60
CA SER A 71 -14.41 14.08 -8.56
C SER A 71 -15.07 13.73 -7.22
N PHE A 72 -14.37 12.90 -6.43
CA PHE A 72 -14.75 12.49 -5.08
C PHE A 72 -13.80 13.14 -4.09
N ASN A 73 -14.28 14.09 -3.30
CA ASN A 73 -13.47 14.87 -2.37
C ASN A 73 -12.15 15.36 -3.00
N GLY A 74 -12.24 15.93 -4.20
CA GLY A 74 -11.09 16.43 -4.96
C GLY A 74 -10.36 15.38 -5.83
N THR A 75 -10.58 14.07 -5.62
CA THR A 75 -9.95 13.02 -6.43
C THR A 75 -10.72 12.80 -7.74
N PRO A 76 -10.13 13.04 -8.93
CA PRO A 76 -10.82 12.93 -10.20
C PRO A 76 -11.12 11.47 -10.56
N ALA A 77 -12.30 11.20 -11.07
CA ALA A 77 -12.67 9.92 -11.67
C ALA A 77 -12.19 9.89 -13.13
N THR A 78 -11.52 8.81 -13.51
CA THR A 78 -10.96 8.62 -14.87
C THR A 78 -11.80 7.70 -15.75
N LYS A 79 -12.73 6.94 -15.16
CA LYS A 79 -13.61 6.01 -15.87
C LYS A 79 -15.07 6.48 -15.70
N LEU A 80 -15.57 7.11 -16.77
CA LEU A 80 -16.94 7.60 -16.85
C LEU A 80 -17.60 7.04 -18.12
N THR A 81 -18.87 6.67 -18.01
CA THR A 81 -19.70 6.25 -19.15
C THR A 81 -21.05 6.94 -19.03
N THR A 82 -21.41 7.72 -20.05
CA THR A 82 -22.75 8.32 -20.13
C THR A 82 -23.76 7.23 -20.42
N SER A 83 -24.74 7.04 -19.51
CA SER A 83 -25.77 6.00 -19.62
C SER A 83 -27.05 6.51 -20.24
N SER A 84 -27.30 7.81 -20.19
CA SER A 84 -28.41 8.54 -20.83
C SER A 84 -28.05 10.04 -20.84
N ASP A 85 -28.89 10.87 -21.44
CA ASP A 85 -28.66 12.30 -21.59
C ASP A 85 -28.36 13.04 -20.27
N LYS A 86 -28.80 12.47 -19.13
CA LYS A 86 -28.66 13.09 -17.80
C LYS A 86 -28.01 12.18 -16.77
N VAL A 87 -27.56 10.96 -17.14
CA VAL A 87 -27.01 9.99 -16.20
C VAL A 87 -25.61 9.58 -16.60
N VAL A 88 -24.65 9.74 -15.69
CA VAL A 88 -23.29 9.23 -15.83
C VAL A 88 -23.04 8.09 -14.86
N THR A 89 -22.50 6.99 -15.37
CA THR A 89 -21.96 5.90 -14.55
C THR A 89 -20.48 6.18 -14.33
N VAL A 90 -20.07 6.20 -13.06
CA VAL A 90 -18.74 6.60 -12.62
C VAL A 90 -18.13 5.48 -11.81
N THR A 91 -16.88 5.10 -12.12
CA THR A 91 -16.10 4.21 -11.26
C THR A 91 -15.43 5.04 -10.17
N ILE A 92 -15.64 4.67 -8.90
CA ILE A 92 -15.01 5.31 -7.76
C ILE A 92 -13.48 5.15 -7.87
N PRO A 93 -12.70 6.27 -7.93
CA PRO A 93 -11.27 6.21 -8.15
C PRO A 93 -10.49 5.66 -6.96
N GLU A 94 -9.31 5.09 -7.19
CA GLU A 94 -8.49 4.39 -6.19
C GLU A 94 -8.14 5.23 -4.95
N ASN A 95 -7.98 6.53 -5.11
CA ASN A 95 -7.58 7.41 -4.01
C ASN A 95 -8.74 8.28 -3.50
N ALA A 96 -9.98 7.88 -3.80
CA ALA A 96 -11.15 8.59 -3.29
C ALA A 96 -11.24 8.48 -1.77
N THR A 97 -11.61 9.57 -1.14
CA THR A 97 -11.92 9.64 0.29
C THR A 97 -13.36 10.11 0.48
N THR A 98 -13.95 9.77 1.62
CA THR A 98 -15.28 10.25 2.01
C THR A 98 -15.32 11.78 1.94
N GLY A 99 -16.36 12.32 1.31
CA GLY A 99 -16.54 13.76 1.13
C GLY A 99 -17.43 14.12 -0.04
N LYS A 100 -17.38 15.35 -0.48
CA LYS A 100 -18.25 15.87 -1.54
C LYS A 100 -17.93 15.27 -2.90
N VAL A 101 -18.99 14.91 -3.63
CA VAL A 101 -18.90 14.65 -5.06
C VAL A 101 -19.10 15.96 -5.80
N VAL A 102 -18.17 16.26 -6.70
CA VAL A 102 -18.23 17.47 -7.54
C VAL A 102 -18.33 17.04 -8.99
N VAL A 103 -19.31 17.60 -9.67
CA VAL A 103 -19.54 17.41 -11.11
C VAL A 103 -19.24 18.74 -11.80
N LYS A 104 -18.40 18.70 -12.85
CA LYS A 104 -18.09 19.88 -13.68
C LYS A 104 -18.45 19.59 -15.12
N GLN A 105 -19.12 20.56 -15.74
CA GLN A 105 -19.43 20.54 -17.17
C GLN A 105 -19.18 21.95 -17.70
N GLU A 106 -18.24 22.09 -18.65
CA GLU A 106 -17.78 23.38 -19.14
C GLU A 106 -17.33 24.31 -17.98
N THR A 107 -18.02 25.45 -17.79
CA THR A 107 -17.76 26.42 -16.72
C THR A 107 -18.60 26.20 -15.47
N GLU A 108 -19.61 25.30 -15.53
CA GLU A 108 -20.53 25.05 -14.43
C GLU A 108 -19.99 23.96 -13.49
N THR A 109 -20.32 24.11 -12.22
CA THR A 109 -19.94 23.17 -11.17
C THR A 109 -21.13 22.88 -10.25
N ALA A 110 -21.41 21.60 -10.04
CA ALA A 110 -22.39 21.14 -9.06
C ALA A 110 -21.67 20.31 -7.98
N THR A 111 -22.07 20.52 -6.73
CA THR A 111 -21.49 19.81 -5.58
C THR A 111 -22.61 19.09 -4.82
N SER A 112 -22.37 17.87 -4.40
CA SER A 112 -23.35 17.09 -3.63
C SER A 112 -23.68 17.78 -2.29
N THR A 113 -24.94 17.72 -1.88
CA THR A 113 -25.40 18.32 -0.60
C THR A 113 -24.85 17.54 0.60
N THR A 114 -24.76 16.21 0.48
CA THR A 114 -24.22 15.30 1.49
C THR A 114 -22.90 14.72 1.04
N ASP A 115 -22.12 14.21 1.97
CA ASP A 115 -20.88 13.51 1.66
C ASP A 115 -21.18 12.12 1.11
N PHE A 116 -20.45 11.72 0.07
CA PHE A 116 -20.40 10.34 -0.40
C PHE A 116 -19.49 9.54 0.51
N GLU A 117 -19.98 8.44 1.06
CA GLU A 117 -19.23 7.59 1.97
C GLU A 117 -18.39 6.58 1.19
N ILE A 118 -17.05 6.69 1.28
CA ILE A 118 -16.16 5.64 0.79
C ILE A 118 -16.12 4.52 1.82
N THR A 119 -16.67 3.36 1.47
CA THR A 119 -16.60 2.14 2.29
C THR A 119 -15.33 1.37 1.97
N ARG A 120 -14.68 0.82 2.99
CA ARG A 120 -13.45 0.05 2.86
C ARG A 120 -13.73 -1.45 3.02
N HIS A 121 -12.82 -2.29 2.52
CA HIS A 121 -12.78 -3.68 2.94
C HIS A 121 -12.49 -3.75 4.45
N ALA A 122 -12.94 -4.81 5.11
CA ALA A 122 -12.81 -4.95 6.57
C ALA A 122 -11.35 -4.79 7.07
N ASN A 123 -10.38 -5.22 6.28
CA ASN A 123 -8.95 -5.14 6.61
C ASN A 123 -8.23 -3.94 5.97
N GLN A 124 -8.91 -3.11 5.18
CA GLN A 124 -8.31 -1.90 4.60
C GLN A 124 -8.33 -0.75 5.60
N LEU A 125 -7.19 -0.13 5.79
CA LEU A 125 -6.95 0.96 6.72
C LEU A 125 -7.00 2.32 6.01
N ALA A 126 -6.82 3.40 6.77
CA ALA A 126 -6.73 4.74 6.19
C ALA A 126 -5.58 4.81 5.17
N ASN A 127 -5.89 5.33 3.99
CA ASN A 127 -4.87 5.58 2.97
C ASN A 127 -3.88 6.65 3.43
N LEU A 128 -2.62 6.52 3.00
CA LEU A 128 -1.61 7.56 3.21
C LEU A 128 -2.10 8.90 2.60
N PRO A 129 -2.16 10.01 3.36
CA PRO A 129 -2.69 11.29 2.87
C PRO A 129 -1.78 11.99 1.85
N GLY A 130 -0.50 11.65 1.83
CA GLY A 130 0.48 12.24 0.93
C GLY A 130 0.34 11.79 -0.53
N LYS A 131 1.30 12.21 -1.38
CA LYS A 131 1.35 11.75 -2.78
C LYS A 131 1.56 10.24 -2.87
N ALA A 132 0.90 9.60 -3.82
CA ALA A 132 1.17 8.20 -4.18
C ALA A 132 2.63 8.04 -4.60
N ARG A 133 3.31 7.05 -4.03
CA ARG A 133 4.76 6.92 -4.16
C ARG A 133 5.22 5.49 -4.29
N SER A 134 6.30 5.32 -5.00
CA SER A 134 7.03 4.06 -5.07
C SER A 134 8.21 4.08 -4.12
N THR A 135 8.63 2.89 -3.69
CA THR A 135 9.84 2.69 -2.89
C THR A 135 10.00 3.67 -1.71
N PRO A 136 8.93 3.86 -0.90
CA PRO A 136 9.05 4.68 0.29
C PRO A 136 10.04 4.07 1.27
N THR A 137 10.61 4.89 2.12
CA THR A 137 11.28 4.41 3.33
C THR A 137 10.24 4.26 4.43
N THR A 138 10.26 3.11 5.10
CA THR A 138 9.24 2.77 6.09
C THR A 138 9.86 2.09 7.30
N PHE A 139 9.34 2.39 8.48
CA PHE A 139 9.76 1.77 9.74
C PHE A 139 8.61 1.80 10.76
N ALA A 140 8.74 1.02 11.81
CA ALA A 140 7.74 0.98 12.88
C ALA A 140 8.38 1.22 14.25
N ILE A 141 7.76 2.06 15.08
CA ILE A 141 8.16 2.33 16.47
C ILE A 141 6.93 2.18 17.35
N GLY A 142 6.95 1.24 18.30
CA GLY A 142 5.78 0.89 19.11
C GLY A 142 4.64 0.37 18.24
N ASN A 143 3.45 0.98 18.32
CA ASN A 143 2.28 0.68 17.49
C ASN A 143 2.08 1.66 16.32
N LYS A 144 3.12 2.42 15.97
CA LYS A 144 3.09 3.43 14.91
C LYS A 144 3.92 3.01 13.71
N ILE A 145 3.39 3.19 12.50
CA ILE A 145 4.08 2.96 11.23
C ILE A 145 4.42 4.29 10.60
N TYR A 146 5.69 4.49 10.28
CA TYR A 146 6.20 5.69 9.63
C TYR A 146 6.46 5.40 8.17
N VAL A 147 6.02 6.32 7.31
CA VAL A 147 6.17 6.25 5.85
C VAL A 147 6.63 7.59 5.33
N GLY A 148 7.72 7.60 4.59
CA GLY A 148 8.22 8.83 4.00
C GLY A 148 9.09 8.61 2.78
N MET A 149 9.59 9.70 2.21
CA MET A 149 10.46 9.68 1.05
C MET A 149 9.83 8.96 -0.16
N GLY A 150 10.65 8.36 -1.02
CA GLY A 150 10.15 7.68 -2.21
C GLY A 150 9.98 8.61 -3.41
N LYS A 151 9.39 8.10 -4.49
CA LYS A 151 9.18 8.83 -5.74
C LYS A 151 7.71 8.86 -6.13
N ALA A 152 7.16 10.04 -6.26
CA ALA A 152 5.88 10.27 -6.95
C ALA A 152 6.11 10.30 -8.48
N SER A 153 5.05 10.44 -9.26
CA SER A 153 5.15 10.53 -10.72
C SER A 153 6.06 11.66 -11.20
N ASP A 154 6.07 12.77 -10.48
CA ASP A 154 6.68 14.06 -10.85
C ASP A 154 7.89 14.46 -9.99
N SER A 155 8.13 13.81 -8.85
CA SER A 155 9.12 14.29 -7.87
C SER A 155 9.60 13.21 -6.90
N TYR A 156 10.81 13.39 -6.41
CA TYR A 156 11.31 12.69 -5.22
C TYR A 156 10.79 13.41 -3.98
N LEU A 157 10.38 12.65 -2.98
CA LEU A 157 9.69 13.16 -1.79
C LEU A 157 10.60 13.18 -0.58
N LYS A 158 10.30 14.07 0.39
CA LYS A 158 10.97 14.18 1.69
C LYS A 158 9.99 14.12 2.87
N ASP A 159 8.69 14.21 2.59
CA ASP A 159 7.66 14.17 3.63
C ASP A 159 7.66 12.84 4.37
N PHE A 160 7.35 12.89 5.66
CA PHE A 160 7.09 11.73 6.50
C PHE A 160 5.74 11.81 7.16
N TRP A 161 5.11 10.66 7.29
CA TRP A 161 3.80 10.48 7.88
C TRP A 161 3.85 9.34 8.89
N VAL A 162 3.14 9.48 9.99
CA VAL A 162 2.95 8.43 10.97
C VAL A 162 1.51 7.95 10.96
N TYR A 163 1.33 6.65 10.81
CA TYR A 163 0.07 5.96 11.00
C TYR A 163 -0.01 5.45 12.44
N ASN A 164 -1.10 5.76 13.12
CA ASN A 164 -1.42 5.25 14.43
C ASN A 164 -2.47 4.14 14.30
N ALA A 165 -2.09 2.90 14.67
CA ALA A 165 -2.95 1.73 14.56
C ALA A 165 -4.14 1.73 15.52
N ASP A 166 -4.09 2.52 16.61
CA ASP A 166 -5.16 2.56 17.61
C ASP A 166 -6.40 3.32 17.13
N ASN A 167 -6.21 4.32 16.27
CA ASN A 167 -7.29 5.19 15.80
C ASN A 167 -7.44 5.26 14.26
N ASP A 168 -6.72 4.40 13.52
CA ASP A 168 -6.72 4.35 12.04
C ASP A 168 -6.49 5.74 11.41
N ALA A 169 -5.52 6.50 11.90
CA ALA A 169 -5.27 7.86 11.46
C ALA A 169 -3.81 8.14 11.13
N TRP A 170 -3.59 9.02 10.16
CA TRP A 170 -2.29 9.52 9.75
C TRP A 170 -2.06 10.94 10.24
N THR A 171 -0.83 11.22 10.63
CA THR A 171 -0.36 12.57 10.98
C THR A 171 0.97 12.83 10.28
N GLN A 172 1.17 14.01 9.74
CA GLN A 172 2.45 14.40 9.18
C GLN A 172 3.44 14.70 10.32
N VAL A 173 4.68 14.24 10.16
CA VAL A 173 5.81 14.48 11.09
C VAL A 173 6.92 15.21 10.35
N ALA A 174 8.02 15.51 11.06
CA ALA A 174 9.16 16.25 10.50
C ALA A 174 9.68 15.61 9.20
N ASN A 175 9.83 16.43 8.17
CA ASN A 175 10.34 16.01 6.87
C ASN A 175 11.81 15.58 6.98
N PHE A 176 12.21 14.62 6.14
CA PHE A 176 13.59 14.19 6.02
C PHE A 176 14.50 15.37 5.61
N PRO A 177 15.54 15.72 6.38
CA PRO A 177 16.39 16.88 6.09
C PRO A 177 17.39 16.64 4.97
N GLY A 178 17.86 15.39 4.80
CA GLY A 178 18.81 15.02 3.75
C GLY A 178 18.24 15.14 2.34
N GLU A 179 18.99 14.73 1.33
CA GLU A 179 18.53 14.73 -0.06
C GLU A 179 17.41 13.71 -0.28
N SER A 180 16.41 14.09 -1.10
CA SER A 180 15.28 13.21 -1.44
C SER A 180 15.76 11.98 -2.21
N ARG A 181 15.25 10.80 -1.86
CA ARG A 181 15.77 9.53 -2.37
C ARG A 181 14.74 8.39 -2.33
N ILE A 182 15.07 7.34 -3.06
CA ILE A 182 14.37 6.06 -3.10
C ILE A 182 15.31 4.94 -2.66
N HIS A 183 14.76 3.76 -2.32
CA HIS A 183 15.54 2.57 -1.97
C HIS A 183 16.57 2.81 -0.84
N ALA A 184 16.29 3.74 0.06
CA ALA A 184 17.05 3.89 1.28
C ALA A 184 16.75 2.73 2.23
N VAL A 185 17.72 2.39 3.08
CA VAL A 185 17.48 1.46 4.19
C VAL A 185 16.98 2.22 5.41
N SER A 186 16.25 1.50 6.26
CA SER A 186 15.87 1.97 7.60
C SER A 186 15.92 0.83 8.61
N PHE A 187 16.32 1.16 9.83
CA PHE A 187 16.24 0.25 10.97
C PHE A 187 15.94 1.02 12.25
N VAL A 188 15.34 0.36 13.23
CA VAL A 188 14.87 1.00 14.47
C VAL A 188 15.58 0.40 15.68
N ILE A 189 16.13 1.27 16.54
CA ILE A 189 16.72 0.89 17.82
C ILE A 189 16.04 1.73 18.92
N GLY A 190 15.28 1.09 19.79
CA GLY A 190 14.47 1.77 20.79
C GLY A 190 13.40 2.66 20.13
N THR A 191 13.41 3.96 20.42
CA THR A 191 12.49 4.97 19.86
C THR A 191 13.12 5.75 18.70
N LYS A 192 14.27 5.33 18.20
CA LYS A 192 15.03 6.01 17.16
C LYS A 192 15.05 5.19 15.87
N ALA A 193 14.75 5.83 14.74
CA ALA A 193 14.86 5.24 13.42
C ALA A 193 16.11 5.80 12.71
N TYR A 194 16.93 4.92 12.18
CA TYR A 194 18.14 5.25 11.41
C TYR A 194 17.84 5.02 9.93
N ILE A 195 18.11 6.04 9.10
CA ILE A 195 17.79 6.02 7.67
C ILE A 195 19.02 6.48 6.90
N GLY A 196 19.40 5.74 5.87
CA GLY A 196 20.54 6.10 5.05
C GLY A 196 20.63 5.34 3.74
N THR A 197 21.71 5.53 3.01
CA THR A 197 21.92 5.01 1.67
C THR A 197 20.82 5.49 0.69
N GLY A 198 20.52 4.72 -0.36
CA GLY A 198 19.49 5.10 -1.33
C GLY A 198 20.02 5.85 -2.53
N GLU A 199 19.11 6.24 -3.40
CA GLU A 199 19.41 6.89 -4.68
C GLU A 199 18.48 8.07 -4.92
N GLY A 200 19.03 9.20 -5.29
CA GLY A 200 18.32 10.41 -5.67
C GLY A 200 18.21 10.58 -7.18
N SER A 201 17.99 11.81 -7.60
CA SER A 201 17.99 12.16 -9.02
C SER A 201 19.32 11.87 -9.69
N GLN A 202 19.30 11.61 -11.01
CA GLN A 202 20.50 11.30 -11.82
C GLN A 202 21.30 10.09 -11.29
N GLU A 203 20.61 9.12 -10.68
CA GLU A 203 21.19 7.89 -10.14
C GLU A 203 22.30 8.11 -9.08
N LYS A 204 22.32 9.30 -8.47
CA LYS A 204 23.25 9.62 -7.40
C LYS A 204 22.97 8.76 -6.17
N LYS A 205 23.92 7.92 -5.79
CA LYS A 205 23.81 7.07 -4.60
C LYS A 205 24.40 7.77 -3.38
N TYR A 206 23.80 7.49 -2.22
CA TYR A 206 24.12 8.12 -0.95
C TYR A 206 24.75 7.13 0.02
N LYS A 207 25.45 7.66 1.00
CA LYS A 207 26.01 6.92 2.15
C LYS A 207 25.82 7.66 3.48
N ASP A 208 25.24 8.88 3.44
CA ASP A 208 24.85 9.60 4.66
C ASP A 208 23.79 8.83 5.44
N PHE A 209 23.85 8.95 6.76
CA PHE A 209 22.87 8.39 7.67
C PHE A 209 22.31 9.47 8.60
N TRP A 210 21.04 9.32 8.91
CA TRP A 210 20.25 10.22 9.74
C TRP A 210 19.48 9.42 10.78
N VAL A 211 19.34 9.99 11.96
CA VAL A 211 18.52 9.43 13.02
C VAL A 211 17.31 10.31 13.26
N TYR A 212 16.13 9.70 13.30
CA TYR A 212 14.87 10.32 13.70
C TYR A 212 14.51 9.86 15.10
N ASP A 213 14.25 10.80 16.02
CA ASP A 213 13.78 10.51 17.35
C ASP A 213 12.26 10.74 17.42
N ALA A 214 11.49 9.66 17.59
CA ALA A 214 10.03 9.72 17.62
C ALA A 214 9.44 10.43 18.86
N ASN A 215 10.25 10.66 19.91
CA ASN A 215 9.80 11.39 21.09
C ASN A 215 9.85 12.91 20.90
N THR A 216 10.78 13.40 20.08
CA THR A 216 11.00 14.84 19.89
C THR A 216 10.58 15.33 18.52
N ASP A 217 10.26 14.42 17.58
CA ASP A 217 9.98 14.72 16.16
C ASP A 217 11.16 15.47 15.50
N GLN A 218 12.40 15.05 15.79
CA GLN A 218 13.61 15.71 15.30
C GLN A 218 14.53 14.74 14.56
N TRP A 219 15.29 15.29 13.63
CA TRP A 219 16.31 14.58 12.87
C TRP A 219 17.70 15.11 13.21
N ASP A 220 18.66 14.19 13.39
CA ASP A 220 20.08 14.48 13.49
C ASP A 220 20.88 13.65 12.48
N GLN A 221 21.99 14.18 12.00
CA GLN A 221 22.90 13.41 11.18
C GLN A 221 23.82 12.58 12.08
N VAL A 222 24.05 11.32 11.71
CA VAL A 222 25.00 10.40 12.37
C VAL A 222 26.10 10.00 11.39
N ALA A 223 27.06 9.18 11.85
CA ALA A 223 28.19 8.77 11.03
C ALA A 223 27.75 8.16 9.69
N ASP A 224 28.35 8.64 8.63
CA ASP A 224 28.19 8.10 7.28
C ASP A 224 28.50 6.61 7.23
N PHE A 225 27.71 5.88 6.46
CA PHE A 225 27.95 4.48 6.14
C PHE A 225 29.37 4.28 5.59
N LYS A 226 30.15 3.38 6.18
CA LYS A 226 31.55 3.16 5.81
C LYS A 226 31.74 2.36 4.52
N GLY A 227 30.73 1.56 4.12
CA GLY A 227 30.72 0.90 2.82
C GLY A 227 30.54 1.88 1.66
N LYS A 228 30.56 1.38 0.44
CA LYS A 228 30.30 2.20 -0.76
C LYS A 228 28.86 2.73 -0.76
N ALA A 229 28.66 3.94 -1.29
CA ALA A 229 27.33 4.50 -1.54
C ALA A 229 26.51 3.52 -2.37
N ARG A 230 25.26 3.25 -1.95
CA ARG A 230 24.43 2.19 -2.51
C ARG A 230 22.94 2.47 -2.38
N ASN A 231 22.16 1.74 -3.17
CA ASN A 231 20.71 1.66 -3.03
C ASN A 231 20.28 0.19 -2.97
N LYS A 232 19.00 -0.09 -2.66
CA LYS A 232 18.43 -1.44 -2.70
C LYS A 232 19.17 -2.45 -1.81
N ALA A 233 19.77 -1.99 -0.75
CA ALA A 233 20.39 -2.79 0.29
C ALA A 233 19.32 -3.36 1.24
N VAL A 234 19.71 -4.33 2.05
CA VAL A 234 18.90 -4.80 3.19
C VAL A 234 19.42 -4.19 4.48
N SER A 235 18.52 -4.09 5.47
CA SER A 235 18.88 -3.69 6.83
C SER A 235 18.08 -4.50 7.85
N PHE A 236 18.66 -4.67 9.04
CA PHE A 236 18.02 -5.32 10.18
C PHE A 236 18.69 -4.88 11.49
N VAL A 237 18.10 -5.24 12.62
CA VAL A 237 18.66 -4.99 13.97
C VAL A 237 18.85 -6.29 14.71
N LEU A 238 20.02 -6.49 15.29
CA LEU A 238 20.32 -7.57 16.24
C LEU A 238 21.07 -6.99 17.44
N ASN A 239 20.72 -7.41 18.65
CA ASN A 239 21.41 -7.00 19.88
C ASN A 239 21.53 -5.47 20.06
N GLY A 240 20.55 -4.68 19.62
CA GLY A 240 20.59 -3.22 19.70
C GLY A 240 21.54 -2.54 18.73
N GLN A 241 22.06 -3.24 17.74
CA GLN A 241 22.92 -2.72 16.68
C GLN A 241 22.24 -2.83 15.32
N GLY A 242 22.44 -1.83 14.45
CA GLY A 242 21.92 -1.82 13.08
C GLY A 242 22.87 -2.52 12.11
N TYR A 243 22.32 -3.23 11.16
CA TYR A 243 23.09 -3.92 10.12
C TYR A 243 22.63 -3.49 8.74
N VAL A 244 23.58 -3.25 7.83
CA VAL A 244 23.30 -2.91 6.43
C VAL A 244 24.24 -3.69 5.53
N GLY A 245 23.70 -4.30 4.47
CA GLY A 245 24.51 -5.04 3.51
C GLY A 245 23.81 -5.27 2.19
N THR A 246 24.52 -5.92 1.27
CA THR A 246 24.09 -6.10 -0.12
C THR A 246 23.81 -4.77 -0.84
N GLY A 247 23.03 -4.77 -1.90
CA GLY A 247 22.62 -3.57 -2.63
C GLY A 247 23.43 -3.30 -3.89
N SER A 248 23.04 -2.29 -4.64
CA SER A 248 23.68 -1.86 -5.89
C SER A 248 24.57 -0.62 -5.64
N ILE A 249 25.80 -0.66 -6.14
CA ILE A 249 26.81 0.42 -5.98
C ILE A 249 27.11 1.18 -7.29
N GLY A 250 26.51 0.82 -8.40
CA GLY A 250 26.71 1.47 -9.70
C GLY A 250 25.41 1.67 -10.46
N SER A 251 25.50 2.33 -11.60
CA SER A 251 24.37 2.48 -12.52
C SER A 251 24.05 1.15 -13.19
N ALA A 252 22.76 0.91 -13.45
CA ALA A 252 22.35 -0.22 -14.24
C ALA A 252 22.86 -0.07 -15.68
N THR A 253 23.52 -1.09 -16.20
CA THR A 253 23.92 -1.14 -17.60
C THR A 253 22.89 -1.96 -18.36
N PHE A 254 22.30 -1.37 -19.38
CA PHE A 254 21.36 -2.06 -20.26
C PHE A 254 22.14 -2.66 -21.43
N THR A 255 22.25 -3.98 -21.45
CA THR A 255 22.83 -4.72 -22.58
C THR A 255 21.75 -5.61 -23.17
N GLY A 256 20.88 -5.05 -24.03
CA GLY A 256 19.77 -5.79 -24.61
C GLY A 256 18.68 -6.14 -23.58
N ALA A 257 18.44 -7.43 -23.33
CA ALA A 257 17.44 -7.90 -22.37
C ALA A 257 17.96 -7.95 -20.90
N GLU A 258 19.25 -7.69 -20.66
CA GLU A 258 19.86 -7.79 -19.33
C GLU A 258 20.04 -6.41 -18.70
N ILE A 259 19.57 -6.30 -17.46
CA ILE A 259 19.82 -5.13 -16.59
C ILE A 259 20.83 -5.56 -15.56
N THR A 260 22.10 -5.26 -15.78
CA THR A 260 23.17 -5.56 -14.84
C THR A 260 23.70 -4.28 -14.22
N GLY A 261 23.65 -4.18 -12.91
CA GLY A 261 24.38 -3.17 -12.15
C GLY A 261 25.25 -3.87 -11.13
N PRO A 262 26.45 -3.33 -10.77
CA PRO A 262 27.29 -3.98 -9.78
C PRO A 262 26.58 -4.05 -8.43
N ALA A 263 26.30 -5.26 -7.97
CA ALA A 263 25.78 -5.52 -6.63
C ALA A 263 26.94 -5.81 -5.67
N THR A 264 26.64 -5.88 -4.39
CA THR A 264 27.62 -6.17 -3.34
C THR A 264 27.10 -7.29 -2.43
N LYS A 265 28.03 -7.83 -1.63
CA LYS A 265 27.75 -8.80 -0.56
C LYS A 265 28.36 -8.43 0.78
N ASP A 266 29.04 -7.28 0.87
CA ASP A 266 29.61 -6.77 2.12
C ASP A 266 28.49 -6.41 3.09
N PHE A 267 28.74 -6.66 4.40
CA PHE A 267 27.87 -6.27 5.50
C PHE A 267 28.60 -5.44 6.53
N TRP A 268 27.87 -4.51 7.12
CA TRP A 268 28.39 -3.56 8.09
C TRP A 268 27.44 -3.46 9.27
N LYS A 269 28.02 -3.33 10.45
CA LYS A 269 27.33 -3.18 11.71
C LYS A 269 27.50 -1.76 12.23
N TYR A 270 26.43 -1.11 12.63
CA TYR A 270 26.39 0.20 13.28
C TYR A 270 26.13 0.07 14.76
N ASP A 271 26.97 0.70 15.55
CA ASP A 271 26.79 0.82 17.00
C ASP A 271 26.34 2.25 17.34
N PRO A 272 25.09 2.44 17.82
CA PRO A 272 24.57 3.77 18.16
C PRO A 272 25.24 4.41 19.37
N ALA A 273 25.89 3.63 20.26
CA ALA A 273 26.55 4.15 21.44
C ALA A 273 27.87 4.85 21.10
N SER A 274 28.58 4.35 20.10
CA SER A 274 29.87 4.90 19.65
C SER A 274 29.76 5.72 18.36
N ASP A 275 28.61 5.72 17.70
CA ASP A 275 28.39 6.29 16.35
C ASP A 275 29.39 5.75 15.33
N GLN A 276 29.65 4.43 15.33
CA GLN A 276 30.65 3.81 14.46
C GLN A 276 30.08 2.65 13.64
N TRP A 277 30.61 2.53 12.41
CA TRP A 277 30.40 1.41 11.51
C TRP A 277 31.61 0.48 11.52
N THR A 278 31.36 -0.83 11.61
CA THR A 278 32.37 -1.90 11.54
C THR A 278 31.97 -2.91 10.49
N GLN A 279 32.87 -3.28 9.60
CA GLN A 279 32.61 -4.37 8.65
C GLN A 279 32.57 -5.70 9.40
N ILE A 280 31.63 -6.54 9.02
CA ILE A 280 31.46 -7.91 9.53
C ILE A 280 31.67 -8.92 8.38
N THR A 281 31.50 -10.20 8.67
CA THR A 281 31.61 -11.26 7.65
C THR A 281 30.64 -11.01 6.48
N ASP A 282 31.20 -11.01 5.27
CA ASP A 282 30.42 -10.85 4.04
C ASP A 282 29.32 -11.93 3.91
N PHE A 283 28.22 -11.53 3.29
CA PHE A 283 27.13 -12.43 2.94
C PHE A 283 27.65 -13.61 2.12
N LYS A 284 27.28 -14.83 2.51
CA LYS A 284 27.79 -16.05 1.87
C LYS A 284 27.07 -16.43 0.58
N GLY A 285 25.87 -15.90 0.35
CA GLY A 285 25.19 -16.05 -0.95
C GLY A 285 25.83 -15.16 -2.02
N ALA A 286 25.29 -15.21 -3.23
CA ALA A 286 25.75 -14.37 -4.33
C ALA A 286 25.52 -12.87 -4.05
N GLU A 287 26.35 -12.01 -4.66
CA GLU A 287 26.13 -10.57 -4.68
C GLU A 287 24.71 -10.28 -5.18
N ARG A 288 24.01 -9.32 -4.53
CA ARG A 288 22.61 -9.04 -4.86
C ARG A 288 22.15 -7.68 -4.44
N HIS A 289 21.09 -7.22 -5.09
CA HIS A 289 20.29 -6.08 -4.69
C HIS A 289 18.79 -6.47 -4.71
N ASP A 290 17.90 -5.61 -4.18
CA ASP A 290 16.45 -5.88 -4.08
C ASP A 290 16.12 -7.18 -3.31
N ALA A 291 17.01 -7.60 -2.42
CA ALA A 291 16.78 -8.69 -1.48
C ALA A 291 15.80 -8.25 -0.38
N THR A 292 15.26 -9.22 0.35
CA THR A 292 14.45 -8.96 1.55
C THR A 292 15.09 -9.56 2.79
N SER A 293 14.69 -9.06 3.97
CA SER A 293 15.15 -9.56 5.26
C SER A 293 14.03 -9.60 6.30
N PHE A 294 14.18 -10.46 7.28
CA PHE A 294 13.40 -10.50 8.51
C PHE A 294 14.27 -10.97 9.70
N VAL A 295 13.83 -10.70 10.92
CA VAL A 295 14.53 -11.11 12.15
C VAL A 295 13.61 -11.94 13.02
N VAL A 296 14.03 -13.14 13.40
CA VAL A 296 13.32 -14.01 14.35
C VAL A 296 14.35 -14.63 15.29
N ASP A 297 14.03 -14.71 16.58
CA ASP A 297 14.89 -15.32 17.62
C ASP A 297 16.33 -14.79 17.59
N ASN A 298 16.48 -13.47 17.45
CA ASN A 298 17.77 -12.79 17.38
C ASN A 298 18.71 -13.30 16.27
N LYS A 299 18.13 -13.82 15.18
CA LYS A 299 18.84 -14.13 13.94
C LYS A 299 18.21 -13.35 12.80
N ALA A 300 19.05 -12.82 11.92
CA ALA A 300 18.58 -12.19 10.69
C ALA A 300 18.56 -13.22 9.56
N TYR A 301 17.54 -13.12 8.74
CA TYR A 301 17.37 -13.95 7.56
C TYR A 301 17.34 -13.04 6.33
N VAL A 302 18.19 -13.34 5.35
CA VAL A 302 18.33 -12.56 4.11
C VAL A 302 18.18 -13.48 2.91
N GLY A 303 17.39 -13.10 1.94
CA GLY A 303 17.18 -13.89 0.74
C GLY A 303 16.50 -13.14 -0.38
N THR A 304 16.17 -13.85 -1.47
CA THR A 304 15.62 -13.28 -2.71
C THR A 304 16.57 -12.26 -3.35
N GLY A 305 16.04 -11.33 -4.17
CA GLY A 305 16.85 -10.33 -4.84
C GLY A 305 17.45 -10.84 -6.16
N ARG A 306 18.36 -10.06 -6.71
CA ARG A 306 19.01 -10.38 -8.00
C ARG A 306 20.41 -9.80 -8.12
N GLN A 307 21.16 -10.36 -9.05
CA GLN A 307 22.28 -9.72 -9.78
C GLN A 307 21.95 -9.85 -11.27
N ALA A 308 22.46 -10.85 -11.98
CA ALA A 308 22.00 -11.20 -13.33
C ALA A 308 20.63 -11.91 -13.26
N ASP A 309 20.56 -12.98 -12.46
CA ASP A 309 19.36 -13.78 -12.24
C ASP A 309 18.62 -13.37 -10.96
N PHE A 310 17.35 -13.77 -10.87
CA PHE A 310 16.57 -13.66 -9.65
C PHE A 310 16.87 -14.84 -8.73
N TYR A 311 16.94 -14.58 -7.43
CA TYR A 311 17.24 -15.56 -6.40
C TYR A 311 16.02 -15.91 -5.55
N LYS A 312 16.08 -17.09 -4.90
CA LYS A 312 15.13 -17.55 -3.89
C LYS A 312 15.81 -18.21 -2.69
N ASP A 313 17.16 -18.28 -2.71
CA ASP A 313 17.94 -18.76 -1.58
C ASP A 313 17.78 -17.86 -0.37
N PHE A 314 17.85 -18.46 0.82
CA PHE A 314 17.83 -17.76 2.10
C PHE A 314 18.99 -18.18 2.98
N TRP A 315 19.47 -17.21 3.77
CA TRP A 315 20.60 -17.35 4.65
C TRP A 315 20.30 -16.75 6.01
N ALA A 316 20.65 -17.47 7.07
CA ALA A 316 20.54 -17.00 8.45
C ALA A 316 21.90 -16.46 8.92
N TYR A 317 21.90 -15.27 9.53
CA TYR A 317 23.05 -14.66 10.17
C TYR A 317 22.91 -14.73 11.69
N ASP A 318 23.94 -15.21 12.36
CA ASP A 318 24.08 -15.23 13.81
C ASP A 318 25.13 -14.23 14.25
N ALA A 319 24.70 -13.18 14.92
CA ALA A 319 25.60 -12.09 15.36
C ALA A 319 26.59 -12.52 16.48
N ASN A 320 26.30 -13.62 17.19
CA ASN A 320 27.21 -14.11 18.23
C ASN A 320 28.45 -14.81 17.67
N THR A 321 28.31 -15.41 16.49
CA THR A 321 29.41 -16.15 15.82
C THR A 321 29.95 -15.44 14.60
N ASP A 322 29.30 -14.34 14.15
CA ASP A 322 29.59 -13.64 12.89
C ASP A 322 29.59 -14.59 11.69
N GLN A 323 28.58 -15.50 11.64
CA GLN A 323 28.50 -16.52 10.59
C GLN A 323 27.16 -16.52 9.87
N TRP A 324 27.23 -16.78 8.55
CA TRP A 324 26.10 -17.04 7.67
C TRP A 324 25.91 -18.53 7.43
N THR A 325 24.70 -19.02 7.56
CA THR A 325 24.32 -20.41 7.28
C THR A 325 23.18 -20.43 6.28
N GLN A 326 23.30 -21.18 5.19
CA GLN A 326 22.20 -21.36 4.26
C GLN A 326 21.07 -22.15 4.91
N ILE A 327 19.85 -21.70 4.71
CA ILE A 327 18.63 -22.43 5.09
C ILE A 327 17.91 -22.92 3.82
N THR A 328 16.77 -23.58 3.98
CA THR A 328 15.95 -24.02 2.83
C THR A 328 15.51 -22.82 1.99
N ASP A 329 15.54 -22.98 0.69
CA ASP A 329 15.09 -21.96 -0.26
C ASP A 329 13.60 -21.61 -0.06
N LEU A 330 13.20 -20.41 -0.43
CA LEU A 330 11.80 -20.01 -0.53
C LEU A 330 11.08 -20.96 -1.50
N PRO A 331 9.98 -21.62 -1.11
CA PRO A 331 9.29 -22.57 -2.00
C PRO A 331 8.64 -21.90 -3.23
N GLY A 332 8.33 -20.61 -3.12
CA GLY A 332 7.79 -19.81 -4.22
C GLY A 332 8.80 -19.59 -5.35
N LYS A 333 8.39 -18.77 -6.34
CA LYS A 333 9.27 -18.36 -7.42
C LYS A 333 10.40 -17.46 -6.92
N THR A 334 11.49 -17.39 -7.71
CA THR A 334 12.52 -16.35 -7.57
C THR A 334 11.89 -14.96 -7.66
N ARG A 335 12.40 -13.96 -6.93
CA ARG A 335 11.76 -12.63 -6.90
C ARG A 335 12.65 -11.49 -6.42
N ILE A 336 12.24 -10.28 -6.79
CA ILE A 336 12.84 -9.02 -6.32
C ILE A 336 11.76 -8.12 -5.74
N GLY A 337 12.18 -7.16 -4.89
CA GLY A 337 11.25 -6.20 -4.29
C GLY A 337 10.13 -6.85 -3.48
N ALA A 338 10.41 -8.04 -2.93
CA ALA A 338 9.56 -8.75 -2.00
C ALA A 338 9.48 -8.03 -0.65
N VAL A 339 8.41 -8.27 0.09
CA VAL A 339 8.34 -7.88 1.50
C VAL A 339 8.90 -8.98 2.38
N GLY A 340 9.51 -8.58 3.52
CA GLY A 340 9.93 -9.48 4.60
C GLY A 340 9.61 -8.83 5.94
N PHE A 341 9.00 -9.57 6.84
CA PHE A 341 8.68 -9.11 8.19
C PHE A 341 8.54 -10.30 9.15
N SER A 342 8.55 -10.00 10.44
CA SER A 342 8.38 -11.00 11.50
C SER A 342 7.05 -10.81 12.19
N LEU A 343 6.39 -11.93 12.52
CA LEU A 343 5.13 -11.92 13.26
C LEU A 343 4.99 -13.24 14.04
N SER A 344 4.67 -13.14 15.32
CA SER A 344 4.39 -14.31 16.18
C SER A 344 5.46 -15.41 16.09
N GLY A 345 6.75 -15.02 16.15
CA GLY A 345 7.89 -15.95 16.15
C GLY A 345 8.20 -16.58 14.79
N LYS A 346 7.62 -16.11 13.71
CA LYS A 346 7.88 -16.56 12.33
C LYS A 346 8.30 -15.41 11.44
N GLY A 347 9.08 -15.74 10.39
CA GLY A 347 9.41 -14.81 9.31
C GLY A 347 8.44 -14.98 8.15
N TYR A 348 7.95 -13.89 7.61
CA TYR A 348 7.03 -13.87 6.45
C TYR A 348 7.72 -13.22 5.27
N VAL A 349 7.60 -13.86 4.09
CA VAL A 349 8.15 -13.37 2.82
C VAL A 349 7.12 -13.56 1.71
N GLY A 350 6.91 -12.54 0.88
CA GLY A 350 6.00 -12.68 -0.24
C GLY A 350 5.95 -11.44 -1.13
N LEU A 351 4.99 -11.42 -2.04
CA LEU A 351 4.84 -10.34 -3.00
C LEU A 351 6.11 -10.15 -3.87
N GLY A 352 6.26 -8.99 -4.51
CA GLY A 352 7.42 -8.69 -5.35
C GLY A 352 7.19 -8.98 -6.83
N ILE A 353 8.23 -8.81 -7.62
CA ILE A 353 8.27 -9.13 -9.06
C ILE A 353 8.87 -10.53 -9.19
N ASP A 354 8.18 -11.44 -9.84
CA ASP A 354 8.61 -12.83 -10.04
C ASP A 354 8.97 -13.14 -11.51
N ASP A 355 8.72 -12.20 -12.42
CA ASP A 355 9.18 -12.28 -13.82
C ASP A 355 9.37 -10.87 -14.40
N LEU A 356 10.48 -10.68 -15.13
CA LEU A 356 10.80 -9.50 -15.93
C LEU A 356 11.21 -9.94 -17.35
N SER A 357 10.47 -10.85 -17.95
CA SER A 357 10.76 -11.33 -19.30
C SER A 357 10.20 -10.42 -20.39
N ALA A 358 10.58 -10.66 -21.63
CA ALA A 358 10.02 -9.98 -22.79
C ALA A 358 8.50 -10.23 -22.96
N ALA A 359 7.95 -11.27 -22.33
CA ALA A 359 6.52 -11.55 -22.30
C ALA A 359 5.74 -10.63 -21.35
N GLY A 360 6.43 -9.90 -20.48
CA GLY A 360 5.86 -8.93 -19.54
C GLY A 360 6.39 -9.09 -18.11
N THR A 361 5.99 -8.14 -17.27
CA THR A 361 6.30 -8.17 -15.84
C THR A 361 5.15 -8.83 -15.08
N THR A 362 5.45 -9.81 -14.22
CA THR A 362 4.46 -10.41 -13.32
C THR A 362 4.79 -10.11 -11.86
N TYR A 363 3.75 -9.95 -11.05
CA TYR A 363 3.85 -9.66 -9.62
C TYR A 363 3.29 -10.84 -8.84
N ALA A 364 4.05 -11.30 -7.87
CA ALA A 364 3.63 -12.34 -6.96
C ALA A 364 2.54 -11.84 -6.00
N ALA A 365 1.60 -12.71 -5.68
CA ALA A 365 0.56 -12.47 -4.67
C ALA A 365 0.68 -13.43 -3.47
N ASP A 366 1.58 -14.43 -3.58
CA ASP A 366 1.80 -15.45 -2.55
C ASP A 366 2.54 -14.89 -1.34
N MET A 367 2.30 -15.53 -0.19
CA MET A 367 3.05 -15.32 1.05
C MET A 367 3.51 -16.66 1.61
N TRP A 368 4.68 -16.66 2.23
CA TRP A 368 5.32 -17.81 2.83
C TRP A 368 5.76 -17.49 4.25
N ALA A 369 5.55 -18.41 5.17
CA ALA A 369 5.97 -18.32 6.55
C ALA A 369 7.13 -19.29 6.84
N TYR A 370 8.25 -18.77 7.35
CA TYR A 370 9.37 -19.56 7.84
C TYR A 370 9.27 -19.74 9.35
N ASP A 371 9.30 -20.97 9.80
CA ASP A 371 9.35 -21.32 11.21
C ASP A 371 10.79 -21.73 11.58
N PRO A 372 11.52 -20.94 12.39
CA PRO A 372 12.90 -21.23 12.75
C PRO A 372 13.03 -22.49 13.64
N THR A 373 11.97 -22.89 14.35
CA THR A 373 11.96 -24.08 15.21
C THR A 373 11.99 -25.35 14.36
N THR A 374 11.14 -25.41 13.36
CA THR A 374 11.07 -26.56 12.43
C THR A 374 12.03 -26.43 11.25
N LYS A 375 12.57 -25.24 11.01
CA LYS A 375 13.40 -24.86 9.86
C LYS A 375 12.71 -25.10 8.52
N GLN A 376 11.40 -24.93 8.47
CA GLN A 376 10.57 -25.19 7.30
C GLN A 376 9.78 -23.94 6.88
N TRP A 377 9.53 -23.85 5.58
CA TRP A 377 8.59 -22.92 5.00
C TRP A 377 7.20 -23.56 4.88
N ALA A 378 6.17 -22.79 5.12
CA ALA A 378 4.78 -23.15 4.83
C ALA A 378 4.10 -22.02 4.04
N SER A 379 3.12 -22.37 3.21
CA SER A 379 2.28 -21.38 2.57
C SER A 379 1.47 -20.61 3.63
N ALA A 380 1.41 -19.30 3.51
CA ALA A 380 0.57 -18.43 4.34
C ALA A 380 -0.56 -17.82 3.50
N SER A 381 -1.55 -17.20 4.16
CA SER A 381 -2.66 -16.55 3.48
C SER A 381 -2.17 -15.46 2.52
N ASN A 382 -2.75 -15.38 1.34
CA ASN A 382 -2.45 -14.29 0.42
C ASN A 382 -3.03 -12.97 0.95
N PRO A 383 -2.28 -11.85 0.88
CA PRO A 383 -2.79 -10.58 1.35
C PRO A 383 -3.97 -10.08 0.50
N GLU A 384 -5.03 -9.61 1.13
CA GLU A 384 -6.17 -8.96 0.45
C GLU A 384 -5.75 -7.73 -0.37
N SER A 385 -4.61 -7.15 0.00
CA SER A 385 -3.99 -6.05 -0.75
C SER A 385 -3.64 -6.39 -2.20
N GLY A 386 -3.61 -7.67 -2.57
CA GLY A 386 -3.29 -8.19 -3.89
C GLY A 386 -1.80 -8.12 -4.26
N ALA A 387 -1.48 -8.62 -5.46
CA ALA A 387 -0.13 -8.66 -6.00
C ALA A 387 0.46 -7.25 -6.13
N ARG A 388 1.67 -7.07 -5.61
CA ARG A 388 2.39 -5.79 -5.65
C ARG A 388 3.90 -5.97 -5.46
N ALA A 389 4.68 -5.00 -5.89
CA ALA A 389 6.13 -4.99 -5.71
C ALA A 389 6.57 -3.73 -4.96
N TYR A 390 7.73 -3.83 -4.30
CA TYR A 390 8.28 -2.73 -3.50
C TYR A 390 7.25 -2.16 -2.51
N ALA A 391 6.42 -3.06 -1.98
CA ALA A 391 5.46 -2.79 -0.93
C ALA A 391 6.18 -2.62 0.41
N THR A 392 5.46 -2.09 1.37
CA THR A 392 5.90 -2.11 2.77
C THR A 392 5.17 -3.22 3.53
N ALA A 393 5.84 -3.82 4.50
CA ALA A 393 5.21 -4.77 5.42
C ALA A 393 5.84 -4.73 6.81
N PHE A 394 5.01 -4.89 7.84
CA PHE A 394 5.42 -4.91 9.25
C PHE A 394 4.61 -5.91 10.03
N GLY A 395 5.23 -6.52 11.04
CA GLY A 395 4.53 -7.18 12.13
C GLY A 395 4.53 -6.24 13.34
N LEU A 396 3.35 -5.86 13.82
CA LEU A 396 3.18 -5.12 15.07
C LEU A 396 2.27 -5.92 15.99
N HIS A 397 2.77 -6.28 17.17
CA HIS A 397 2.07 -7.19 18.09
C HIS A 397 1.71 -8.50 17.36
N ASN A 398 0.43 -8.81 17.19
CA ASN A 398 -0.05 -10.01 16.49
C ASN A 398 -0.73 -9.70 15.15
N THR A 399 -0.47 -8.53 14.58
CA THR A 399 -1.08 -8.08 13.32
C THR A 399 0.00 -7.74 12.32
N GLY A 400 -0.11 -8.28 11.10
CA GLY A 400 0.67 -7.84 9.95
C GLY A 400 0.05 -6.59 9.33
N TYR A 401 0.88 -5.76 8.73
CA TYR A 401 0.48 -4.59 7.96
C TYR A 401 1.19 -4.63 6.62
N ILE A 402 0.46 -4.56 5.52
CA ILE A 402 1.00 -4.63 4.16
C ILE A 402 0.36 -3.53 3.32
N GLY A 403 1.15 -2.77 2.57
CA GLY A 403 0.58 -1.71 1.74
C GLY A 403 1.57 -1.02 0.83
N LEU A 404 1.13 0.07 0.23
CA LEU A 404 1.92 0.91 -0.68
C LEU A 404 2.50 0.11 -1.88
N GLY A 405 3.60 0.58 -2.46
CA GLY A 405 4.27 -0.10 -3.57
C GLY A 405 3.55 0.03 -4.91
N TYR A 406 3.98 -0.78 -5.87
CA TYR A 406 3.38 -0.84 -7.21
C TYR A 406 2.35 -1.96 -7.30
N LYS A 407 1.19 -1.67 -7.87
CA LYS A 407 0.18 -2.65 -8.29
C LYS A 407 0.22 -2.79 -9.81
N LEU A 408 0.23 -4.02 -10.29
CA LEU A 408 0.27 -4.29 -11.74
C LEU A 408 -0.94 -3.66 -12.45
N GLY A 409 -0.67 -2.86 -13.48
CA GLY A 409 -1.71 -2.17 -14.27
C GLY A 409 -2.39 -0.98 -13.58
N LYS A 410 -2.05 -0.67 -12.32
CA LYS A 410 -2.65 0.41 -11.53
C LYS A 410 -1.65 1.46 -11.02
N GLY A 411 -0.36 1.19 -11.10
CA GLY A 411 0.69 2.11 -10.64
C GLY A 411 0.94 2.08 -9.13
N THR A 412 1.37 3.21 -8.59
CA THR A 412 1.67 3.36 -7.16
C THR A 412 0.41 3.41 -6.30
N SER A 413 0.45 2.79 -5.11
CA SER A 413 -0.68 2.68 -4.19
C SER A 413 -0.46 3.50 -2.92
N LEU A 414 -1.56 4.03 -2.36
CA LEU A 414 -1.61 4.68 -1.04
C LEU A 414 -2.24 3.76 0.02
N GLU A 415 -2.68 2.58 -0.37
CA GLU A 415 -3.41 1.66 0.49
C GLU A 415 -2.50 1.05 1.56
N LEU A 416 -3.05 0.90 2.76
CA LEU A 416 -2.51 0.10 3.85
C LEU A 416 -3.58 -0.91 4.29
N TRP A 417 -3.16 -2.14 4.59
CA TRP A 417 -4.04 -3.25 4.92
C TRP A 417 -3.55 -3.98 6.16
N LYS A 418 -4.48 -4.43 6.99
CA LYS A 418 -4.20 -5.47 7.99
C LYS A 418 -3.98 -6.80 7.29
N TYR A 419 -3.03 -7.57 7.79
CA TYR A 419 -2.73 -8.91 7.32
C TYR A 419 -2.78 -9.89 8.49
N THR A 420 -3.58 -10.92 8.34
CA THR A 420 -3.65 -12.06 9.26
C THR A 420 -3.20 -13.31 8.49
N PRO A 421 -2.11 -13.96 8.89
CA PRO A 421 -1.56 -15.14 8.22
C PRO A 421 -2.49 -16.34 8.26
#